data_153d63dda897844eedb96f48f7cc93b3
#
_entry.id   153d63dda897844eedb96f48f7cc93b3
#
_cell.length_a   1.000
_cell.length_b   1.000
_cell.length_c   1.000
_cell.angle_alpha   90.00
_cell.angle_beta   90.00
_cell.angle_gamma   90.00
#
_symmetry.space_group_name_H-M   'P 1'
#
loop_
_entity.id
_entity.type
_entity.pdbx_description
1 polymer ?
#
loop_
_entity_poly.entity_id
_entity_poly.type
_entity_poly.pdbx_seq_one_letter_code
_entity_poly.pdbx_strand_id
1 'polypeptide(L)'
;QTGIENTFKTGEVEHDVVLAVDKSWSKSWTGVVGGYGLTNFKGLGGTLAGGVNPNESVNIPTFSNFHNSTRTFWGVSLLDTMKLGKAQMMLGVHKHESNAVTYPDPTKSGKVASVKSSAVCPAYGFVYQPTDEVSIYASHSEFFDAGSRVSGANAYNADEILDPSKTKMNEIGVKYSNKNFLATLALFKNRESSTLNVYDDKKPDWYWVTNDGENEYKGIELSVNGAIADKWNAFGGLMYLDTKRVKTDNGTYDGYRVGGIPRFNAVAGLQYKPNNDLSLLARAVYVGPTPIFPASNAIEWEVPSYTTFDAGINYKTQINKMPVKLSAMCYNLTGKDYWIAYGSGLHLSSPRTFMLSAQFDL
;
A
#
# COMPACT_ATOMS: atom_id res chain seq x y z
N GLN A 1 -4.05 0.62 21.89
CA GLN A 1 -5.50 0.33 21.78
C GLN A 1 -5.98 -0.35 23.04
N THR A 2 -7.16 0.04 23.53
CA THR A 2 -7.89 -0.60 24.63
C THR A 2 -9.37 -0.60 24.31
N GLY A 3 -10.10 -1.59 24.84
CA GLY A 3 -11.52 -1.71 24.54
C GLY A 3 -12.25 -2.62 25.51
N ILE A 4 -13.55 -2.64 25.36
CA ILE A 4 -14.48 -3.51 26.08
C ILE A 4 -15.27 -4.29 25.03
N GLU A 5 -15.38 -5.58 25.22
CA GLU A 5 -16.16 -6.50 24.41
C GLU A 5 -17.26 -7.11 25.27
N ASN A 6 -18.45 -7.21 24.71
CA ASN A 6 -19.60 -7.82 25.39
C ASN A 6 -20.43 -8.62 24.40
N THR A 7 -20.73 -9.86 24.76
CA THR A 7 -21.59 -10.74 23.99
C THR A 7 -22.91 -10.95 24.70
N PHE A 8 -24.02 -10.72 23.99
CA PHE A 8 -25.38 -10.90 24.51
C PHE A 8 -26.33 -11.36 23.40
N LYS A 9 -27.56 -11.71 23.76
CA LYS A 9 -28.61 -12.12 22.80
C LYS A 9 -29.83 -11.22 22.87
N THR A 10 -30.38 -10.91 21.68
CA THR A 10 -31.68 -10.29 21.51
C THR A 10 -32.56 -11.23 20.70
N GLY A 11 -33.41 -11.99 21.39
CA GLY A 11 -34.12 -13.11 20.77
C GLY A 11 -33.15 -14.19 20.28
N GLU A 12 -33.20 -14.50 19.00
CA GLU A 12 -32.31 -15.49 18.36
C GLU A 12 -30.99 -14.86 17.84
N VAL A 13 -30.88 -13.55 17.85
CA VAL A 13 -29.69 -12.83 17.36
C VAL A 13 -28.64 -12.78 18.47
N GLU A 14 -27.44 -13.28 18.20
CA GLU A 14 -26.27 -13.09 19.03
C GLU A 14 -25.52 -11.84 18.60
N HIS A 15 -25.25 -10.97 19.54
CA HIS A 15 -24.49 -9.72 19.37
C HIS A 15 -23.11 -9.86 19.99
N ASP A 16 -22.11 -9.42 19.27
CA ASP A 16 -20.74 -9.28 19.75
C ASP A 16 -20.34 -7.81 19.54
N VAL A 17 -20.46 -7.04 20.62
CA VAL A 17 -20.28 -5.57 20.61
C VAL A 17 -18.91 -5.24 21.17
N VAL A 18 -18.13 -4.48 20.37
CA VAL A 18 -16.83 -3.96 20.75
C VAL A 18 -16.84 -2.45 20.77
N LEU A 19 -16.53 -1.87 21.91
CA LEU A 19 -16.18 -0.45 22.06
C LEU A 19 -14.68 -0.34 22.28
N ALA A 20 -13.96 0.35 21.41
CA ALA A 20 -12.53 0.51 21.51
C ALA A 20 -12.09 1.97 21.38
N VAL A 21 -10.99 2.29 22.04
CA VAL A 21 -10.27 3.57 21.93
C VAL A 21 -8.84 3.28 21.50
N ASP A 22 -8.35 4.00 20.53
CA ASP A 22 -6.99 3.89 20.06
C ASP A 22 -6.28 5.25 20.04
N LYS A 23 -4.97 5.21 20.23
CA LYS A 23 -4.09 6.35 20.09
C LYS A 23 -2.76 5.90 19.54
N SER A 24 -2.29 6.60 18.51
CA SER A 24 -0.95 6.42 17.97
C SER A 24 -0.26 7.77 17.79
N TRP A 25 1.05 7.77 17.84
CA TRP A 25 1.85 8.96 17.50
C TRP A 25 3.09 8.53 16.76
N SER A 26 3.54 9.40 15.87
CA SER A 26 4.80 9.25 15.16
C SER A 26 5.57 10.56 15.18
N LYS A 27 6.88 10.46 15.24
CA LYS A 27 7.80 11.58 15.05
C LYS A 27 8.67 11.28 13.84
N SER A 28 8.77 12.22 12.93
CA SER A 28 9.64 12.12 11.76
C SER A 28 10.83 13.05 11.93
N TRP A 29 11.98 12.58 11.48
CA TRP A 29 13.24 13.30 11.49
C TRP A 29 13.74 13.38 10.06
N THR A 30 14.17 14.54 9.64
CA THR A 30 14.74 14.76 8.31
C THR A 30 16.21 15.10 8.47
N GLY A 31 17.06 14.41 7.69
CA GLY A 31 18.46 14.77 7.56
C GLY A 31 18.59 15.98 6.63
N VAL A 32 19.27 17.03 7.09
CA VAL A 32 19.69 18.13 6.24
C VAL A 32 21.10 17.88 5.79
N VAL A 33 21.28 17.79 4.48
CA VAL A 33 22.60 17.83 3.85
C VAL A 33 23.00 19.28 3.73
N GLY A 34 23.85 19.74 4.64
CA GLY A 34 24.29 21.14 4.63
C GLY A 34 24.96 21.51 3.31
N GLY A 35 24.36 22.46 2.58
CA GLY A 35 25.05 23.29 1.58
C GLY A 35 25.37 22.68 0.23
N TYR A 36 25.18 21.39 0.02
CA TYR A 36 25.39 20.77 -1.29
C TYR A 36 24.05 20.49 -1.95
N GLY A 37 23.57 21.45 -2.72
CA GLY A 37 22.54 21.15 -3.72
C GLY A 37 23.09 20.07 -4.67
N LEU A 38 22.23 19.20 -5.17
CA LEU A 38 22.52 18.21 -6.21
C LEU A 38 23.22 18.80 -7.46
N THR A 39 23.32 20.13 -7.55
CA THR A 39 24.06 20.88 -8.57
C THR A 39 25.58 20.62 -8.53
N ASN A 40 26.14 20.15 -7.44
CA ASN A 40 27.57 19.78 -7.38
C ASN A 40 27.84 18.33 -7.83
N PHE A 41 26.80 17.54 -8.07
CA PHE A 41 26.89 16.29 -8.82
C PHE A 41 26.99 16.49 -10.34
N LYS A 42 27.33 17.70 -10.84
CA LYS A 42 27.65 17.91 -12.25
C LYS A 42 28.76 17.01 -12.78
N GLY A 43 29.60 16.45 -11.90
CA GLY A 43 30.58 15.45 -12.24
C GLY A 43 30.03 14.05 -12.46
N LEU A 44 28.87 13.70 -11.90
CA LEU A 44 28.19 12.41 -12.12
C LEU A 44 27.15 12.44 -13.25
N GLY A 45 26.72 13.65 -13.67
CA GLY A 45 25.86 13.84 -14.85
C GLY A 45 26.62 13.95 -16.17
N GLY A 46 27.93 13.92 -16.13
CA GLY A 46 28.76 13.80 -17.31
C GLY A 46 28.85 12.34 -17.72
N THR A 47 28.17 12.00 -18.81
CA THR A 47 28.31 10.80 -19.62
C THR A 47 29.11 9.65 -18.99
N LEU A 48 28.56 8.45 -19.00
CA LEU A 48 29.25 7.17 -18.67
C LEU A 48 30.66 6.98 -19.31
N ALA A 49 31.14 7.93 -20.12
CA ALA A 49 32.44 7.96 -20.74
C ALA A 49 33.51 8.76 -19.95
N GLY A 50 33.12 9.56 -18.96
CA GLY A 50 34.07 10.24 -18.06
C GLY A 50 34.16 9.50 -16.73
N GLY A 51 35.12 8.60 -16.58
CA GLY A 51 35.34 7.86 -15.34
C GLY A 51 35.40 8.79 -14.13
N VAL A 52 34.84 8.33 -12.99
CA VAL A 52 35.00 8.98 -11.68
C VAL A 52 36.50 9.10 -11.42
N ASN A 53 37.02 10.32 -11.25
CA ASN A 53 38.40 10.52 -10.87
C ASN A 53 38.59 9.95 -9.45
N PRO A 54 39.34 8.86 -9.26
CA PRO A 54 39.51 8.21 -7.95
C PRO A 54 40.26 9.09 -6.94
N ASN A 55 40.79 10.22 -7.36
CA ASN A 55 41.56 11.15 -6.53
C ASN A 55 40.76 12.39 -6.11
N GLU A 56 39.49 12.53 -6.51
CA GLU A 56 38.64 13.57 -5.94
C GLU A 56 38.14 13.10 -4.56
N SER A 57 38.59 13.80 -3.53
CA SER A 57 38.08 13.63 -2.17
C SER A 57 36.58 13.99 -2.18
N VAL A 58 35.74 12.97 -2.13
CA VAL A 58 34.30 13.16 -1.90
C VAL A 58 34.14 13.72 -0.48
N ASN A 59 33.86 15.00 -0.37
CA ASN A 59 33.54 15.61 0.90
C ASN A 59 32.16 15.08 1.31
N ILE A 60 32.14 14.06 2.19
CA ILE A 60 30.87 13.50 2.70
C ILE A 60 30.26 14.60 3.59
N PRO A 61 29.10 15.16 3.21
CA PRO A 61 28.49 16.21 3.99
C PRO A 61 28.08 15.69 5.36
N THR A 62 28.28 16.49 6.39
CA THR A 62 27.75 16.20 7.72
C THR A 62 26.23 16.26 7.68
N PHE A 63 25.58 15.14 7.98
CA PHE A 63 24.14 15.08 8.12
C PHE A 63 23.75 15.59 9.50
N SER A 64 22.97 16.65 9.58
CA SER A 64 22.26 17.03 10.78
C SER A 64 20.81 16.58 10.69
N ASN A 65 20.33 15.84 11.66
CA ASN A 65 18.94 15.46 11.74
C ASN A 65 18.17 16.46 12.59
N PHE A 66 17.04 16.93 12.09
CA PHE A 66 16.11 17.70 12.90
C PHE A 66 14.72 17.07 12.89
N HIS A 67 14.01 17.29 13.97
CA HIS A 67 12.61 16.86 14.09
C HIS A 67 11.74 17.71 13.19
N ASN A 68 11.20 17.13 12.13
CA ASN A 68 10.43 17.86 11.13
C ASN A 68 8.92 17.74 11.32
N SER A 69 8.42 16.66 11.92
CA SER A 69 6.98 16.55 12.18
C SER A 69 6.64 15.62 13.35
N THR A 70 5.54 15.91 13.99
CA THR A 70 4.84 15.00 14.90
C THR A 70 3.42 14.81 14.39
N ARG A 71 2.97 13.58 14.30
CA ARG A 71 1.59 13.26 13.97
C ARG A 71 0.99 12.41 15.08
N THR A 72 -0.18 12.81 15.54
CA THR A 72 -0.95 12.08 16.55
C THR A 72 -2.30 11.74 15.98
N PHE A 73 -2.69 10.48 16.11
CA PHE A 73 -4.04 10.01 15.81
C PHE A 73 -4.67 9.48 17.09
N TRP A 74 -5.94 9.71 17.25
CA TRP A 74 -6.75 9.00 18.22
C TRP A 74 -8.14 8.75 17.65
N GLY A 75 -8.81 7.74 18.17
CA GLY A 75 -10.12 7.38 17.68
C GLY A 75 -10.94 6.58 18.66
N VAL A 76 -12.24 6.52 18.36
CA VAL A 76 -13.23 5.71 19.08
C VAL A 76 -13.97 4.88 18.06
N SER A 77 -14.02 3.57 18.28
CA SER A 77 -14.74 2.59 17.44
C SER A 77 -15.90 1.98 18.23
N LEU A 78 -17.03 1.85 17.58
CA LEU A 78 -18.11 0.98 18.00
C LEU A 78 -18.40 -0.01 16.87
N LEU A 79 -18.40 -1.29 17.20
CA LEU A 79 -18.65 -2.38 16.26
C LEU A 79 -19.64 -3.34 16.88
N ASP A 80 -20.66 -3.75 16.13
CA ASP A 80 -21.57 -4.84 16.48
C ASP A 80 -21.52 -5.91 15.38
N THR A 81 -21.22 -7.13 15.75
CA THR A 81 -21.30 -8.31 14.88
C THR A 81 -22.49 -9.17 15.32
N MET A 82 -23.55 -9.11 14.53
CA MET A 82 -24.80 -9.83 14.74
C MET A 82 -24.78 -11.16 14.01
N LYS A 83 -25.12 -12.26 14.70
CA LYS A 83 -25.16 -13.62 14.14
C LYS A 83 -26.56 -14.19 14.29
N LEU A 84 -27.09 -14.70 13.18
CA LEU A 84 -28.40 -15.40 13.14
C LEU A 84 -28.27 -16.63 12.21
N GLY A 85 -28.22 -17.80 12.78
CA GLY A 85 -28.04 -19.05 12.02
C GLY A 85 -26.78 -19.00 11.14
N LYS A 86 -26.98 -19.07 9.82
CA LYS A 86 -25.90 -19.03 8.80
C LYS A 86 -25.54 -17.62 8.32
N ALA A 87 -26.22 -16.61 8.83
CA ALA A 87 -26.00 -15.22 8.43
C ALA A 87 -25.28 -14.45 9.53
N GLN A 88 -24.38 -13.55 9.13
CA GLN A 88 -23.70 -12.59 10.00
C GLN A 88 -23.78 -11.21 9.37
N MET A 89 -24.04 -10.21 10.18
CA MET A 89 -24.03 -8.80 9.79
C MET A 89 -23.11 -8.03 10.73
N MET A 90 -22.23 -7.23 10.18
CA MET A 90 -21.34 -6.35 10.92
C MET A 90 -21.75 -4.91 10.66
N LEU A 91 -21.93 -4.13 11.72
CA LEU A 91 -22.13 -2.69 11.68
C LEU A 91 -21.08 -2.01 12.54
N GLY A 92 -20.32 -1.12 11.96
CA GLY A 92 -19.24 -0.43 12.64
C GLY A 92 -19.21 1.06 12.30
N VAL A 93 -18.73 1.83 13.24
CA VAL A 93 -18.41 3.24 13.05
C VAL A 93 -17.13 3.55 13.80
N HIS A 94 -16.23 4.29 13.14
CA HIS A 94 -15.02 4.80 13.76
C HIS A 94 -14.95 6.30 13.61
N LYS A 95 -14.80 7.03 14.72
CA LYS A 95 -14.47 8.46 14.73
C LYS A 95 -12.98 8.63 14.86
N HIS A 96 -12.37 9.20 13.83
CA HIS A 96 -10.94 9.55 13.80
C HIS A 96 -10.72 11.02 14.11
N GLU A 97 -9.64 11.30 14.85
CA GLU A 97 -9.05 12.64 14.96
C GLU A 97 -7.54 12.57 14.69
N SER A 98 -7.06 13.50 13.88
CA SER A 98 -5.64 13.65 13.54
C SER A 98 -5.16 15.04 13.93
N ASN A 99 -3.97 15.11 14.51
CA ASN A 99 -3.22 16.35 14.70
C ASN A 99 -1.81 16.17 14.15
N ALA A 100 -1.50 16.89 13.07
CA ALA A 100 -0.18 16.91 12.46
C ALA A 100 0.50 18.26 12.74
N VAL A 101 1.67 18.22 13.34
CA VAL A 101 2.51 19.41 13.62
C VAL A 101 3.77 19.30 12.78
N THR A 102 4.02 20.30 11.94
CA THR A 102 5.24 20.39 11.11
C THR A 102 6.13 21.48 11.66
N TYR A 103 7.39 21.16 11.87
CA TYR A 103 8.42 22.07 12.33
C TYR A 103 9.26 22.53 11.15
N PRO A 104 9.59 23.80 11.07
CA PRO A 104 10.44 24.32 10.01
C PRO A 104 11.87 23.76 10.09
N ASP A 105 12.54 23.72 8.94
CA ASP A 105 13.97 23.51 8.85
C ASP A 105 14.70 24.57 9.70
N PRO A 106 15.52 24.21 10.69
CA PRO A 106 16.19 25.17 11.57
C PRO A 106 17.18 26.09 10.80
N THR A 107 17.55 25.73 9.58
CA THR A 107 18.40 26.58 8.71
C THR A 107 17.61 27.59 7.88
N LYS A 108 16.28 27.54 7.91
CA LYS A 108 15.36 28.37 7.11
C LYS A 108 14.38 29.11 7.99
N SER A 109 14.01 30.32 7.57
CA SER A 109 12.91 31.04 8.20
C SER A 109 11.60 30.29 7.94
N GLY A 110 10.89 29.91 8.99
CA GLY A 110 9.63 29.21 8.88
C GLY A 110 8.86 29.25 10.20
N LYS A 111 7.56 28.98 10.15
CA LYS A 111 6.68 28.88 11.31
C LYS A 111 6.27 27.45 11.53
N VAL A 112 6.05 27.04 12.78
CA VAL A 112 5.41 25.79 13.12
C VAL A 112 3.98 25.81 12.57
N ALA A 113 3.63 24.78 11.79
CA ALA A 113 2.28 24.60 11.26
C ALA A 113 1.60 23.43 11.97
N SER A 114 0.31 23.58 12.28
CA SER A 114 -0.50 22.52 12.86
C SER A 114 -1.79 22.35 12.07
N VAL A 115 -2.10 21.11 11.71
CA VAL A 115 -3.33 20.72 11.02
C VAL A 115 -4.08 19.74 11.90
N LYS A 116 -5.32 20.09 12.24
CA LYS A 116 -6.24 19.20 12.94
C LYS A 116 -7.39 18.85 12.02
N SER A 117 -7.73 17.57 11.95
CA SER A 117 -8.84 17.08 11.15
C SER A 117 -9.53 15.92 11.85
N SER A 118 -10.81 15.74 11.59
CA SER A 118 -11.59 14.63 12.12
C SER A 118 -12.62 14.15 11.11
N ALA A 119 -12.91 12.86 11.13
CA ALA A 119 -13.97 12.27 10.33
C ALA A 119 -14.60 11.07 11.04
N VAL A 120 -15.84 10.79 10.64
CA VAL A 120 -16.55 9.56 11.03
C VAL A 120 -16.58 8.64 9.80
N CYS A 121 -16.09 7.42 9.97
CA CYS A 121 -15.96 6.42 8.94
C CYS A 121 -16.84 5.21 9.30
N PRO A 122 -17.95 4.98 8.59
CA PRO A 122 -18.76 3.78 8.73
C PRO A 122 -18.10 2.58 8.06
N ALA A 123 -18.39 1.40 8.59
CA ALA A 123 -18.10 0.12 7.96
C ALA A 123 -19.27 -0.83 8.19
N TYR A 124 -19.68 -1.55 7.17
CA TYR A 124 -20.69 -2.59 7.31
C TYR A 124 -20.38 -3.76 6.38
N GLY A 125 -20.81 -4.93 6.82
CA GLY A 125 -20.56 -6.16 6.09
C GLY A 125 -21.66 -7.17 6.35
N PHE A 126 -21.81 -8.07 5.39
CA PHE A 126 -22.73 -9.19 5.47
C PHE A 126 -22.00 -10.45 5.01
N VAL A 127 -22.19 -11.54 5.73
CA VAL A 127 -21.66 -12.87 5.40
C VAL A 127 -22.80 -13.88 5.49
N TYR A 128 -22.92 -14.72 4.48
CA TYR A 128 -23.81 -15.89 4.48
C TYR A 128 -23.00 -17.15 4.22
N GLN A 129 -23.15 -18.15 5.09
CA GLN A 129 -22.46 -19.43 5.02
C GLN A 129 -23.45 -20.55 4.66
N PRO A 130 -23.69 -20.83 3.35
CA PRO A 130 -24.57 -21.92 2.94
C PRO A 130 -24.09 -23.29 3.41
N THR A 131 -22.77 -23.52 3.44
CA THR A 131 -22.11 -24.71 3.96
C THR A 131 -20.96 -24.33 4.90
N ASP A 132 -20.37 -25.30 5.58
CA ASP A 132 -19.23 -25.06 6.47
C ASP A 132 -17.98 -24.58 5.71
N GLU A 133 -17.88 -24.92 4.40
CA GLU A 133 -16.73 -24.56 3.58
C GLU A 133 -16.93 -23.30 2.75
N VAL A 134 -18.17 -22.88 2.49
CA VAL A 134 -18.47 -21.76 1.58
C VAL A 134 -19.02 -20.57 2.33
N SER A 135 -18.45 -19.40 2.10
CA SER A 135 -18.97 -18.12 2.56
C SER A 135 -19.14 -17.16 1.40
N ILE A 136 -20.29 -16.49 1.33
CA ILE A 136 -20.56 -15.40 0.40
C ILE A 136 -20.60 -14.12 1.24
N TYR A 137 -19.93 -13.08 0.82
CA TYR A 137 -19.86 -11.83 1.59
C TYR A 137 -20.00 -10.59 0.72
N ALA A 138 -20.44 -9.52 1.36
CA ALA A 138 -20.39 -8.17 0.81
C ALA A 138 -19.97 -7.21 1.93
N SER A 139 -19.16 -6.21 1.60
CA SER A 139 -18.69 -5.22 2.57
C SER A 139 -18.58 -3.83 1.99
N HIS A 140 -18.73 -2.84 2.86
CA HIS A 140 -18.43 -1.44 2.63
C HIS A 140 -17.59 -0.91 3.78
N SER A 141 -16.58 -0.11 3.47
CA SER A 141 -15.79 0.60 4.47
C SER A 141 -15.35 1.97 3.95
N GLU A 142 -15.24 2.92 4.86
CA GLU A 142 -14.66 4.23 4.60
C GLU A 142 -13.38 4.40 5.41
N PHE A 143 -12.35 4.96 4.78
CA PHE A 143 -11.07 5.25 5.40
C PHE A 143 -10.86 6.76 5.44
N PHE A 144 -10.35 7.23 6.57
CA PHE A 144 -10.04 8.62 6.79
C PHE A 144 -8.67 8.97 6.21
N ASP A 145 -8.64 10.03 5.40
CA ASP A 145 -7.42 10.70 4.96
C ASP A 145 -7.41 12.12 5.54
N ALA A 146 -6.40 12.39 6.37
CA ALA A 146 -6.33 13.65 7.11
C ALA A 146 -6.16 14.83 6.15
N GLY A 147 -6.89 15.90 6.40
CA GLY A 147 -6.75 17.14 5.65
C GLY A 147 -5.30 17.66 5.66
N SER A 148 -4.93 18.37 4.62
CA SER A 148 -3.64 18.99 4.46
C SER A 148 -3.74 20.51 4.42
N ARG A 149 -2.65 21.18 4.80
CA ARG A 149 -2.53 22.64 4.62
C ARG A 149 -2.19 22.93 3.18
N VAL A 150 -2.92 23.85 2.57
CA VAL A 150 -2.64 24.33 1.22
C VAL A 150 -1.33 25.10 1.23
N SER A 151 -0.43 24.72 0.35
CA SER A 151 0.86 25.38 0.11
C SER A 151 0.96 25.76 -1.36
N GLY A 152 1.44 26.97 -1.63
CA GLY A 152 1.64 27.48 -3.00
C GLY A 152 1.54 28.98 -3.04
N ALA A 153 2.52 29.63 -3.68
CA ALA A 153 2.54 31.10 -3.75
C ALA A 153 1.35 31.66 -4.53
N ASN A 154 0.82 30.89 -5.48
CA ASN A 154 -0.28 31.29 -6.35
C ASN A 154 -1.61 30.60 -5.99
N ALA A 155 -1.70 29.93 -4.85
CA ALA A 155 -2.97 29.39 -4.38
C ALA A 155 -3.81 30.50 -3.72
N TYR A 156 -5.03 30.71 -4.21
CA TYR A 156 -5.98 31.68 -3.61
C TYR A 156 -6.30 31.37 -2.16
N ASN A 157 -6.35 30.09 -1.81
CA ASN A 157 -6.58 29.60 -0.46
C ASN A 157 -5.30 29.08 0.21
N ALA A 158 -4.17 29.73 -0.09
CA ALA A 158 -2.91 29.44 0.60
C ALA A 158 -3.10 29.55 2.13
N ASP A 159 -2.48 28.62 2.86
CA ASP A 159 -2.55 28.51 4.30
C ASP A 159 -3.87 27.97 4.87
N GLU A 160 -4.91 27.79 4.08
CA GLU A 160 -6.11 27.09 4.50
C GLU A 160 -5.85 25.60 4.75
N ILE A 161 -6.64 25.01 5.63
CA ILE A 161 -6.64 23.57 5.88
C ILE A 161 -7.79 22.96 5.12
N LEU A 162 -7.49 22.08 4.18
CA LEU A 162 -8.51 21.33 3.47
C LEU A 162 -9.23 20.37 4.42
N ASP A 163 -10.51 20.19 4.20
CA ASP A 163 -11.28 19.19 4.92
C ASP A 163 -10.68 17.78 4.73
N PRO A 164 -10.82 16.88 5.71
CA PRO A 164 -10.42 15.50 5.54
C PRO A 164 -11.18 14.84 4.40
N SER A 165 -10.50 14.04 3.63
CA SER A 165 -11.08 13.22 2.57
C SER A 165 -11.31 11.79 3.01
N LYS A 166 -12.07 11.04 2.23
CA LYS A 166 -12.39 9.65 2.51
C LYS A 166 -12.19 8.77 1.28
N THR A 167 -11.51 7.66 1.49
CA THR A 167 -11.50 6.55 0.54
C THR A 167 -12.65 5.61 0.86
N LYS A 168 -13.46 5.27 -0.15
CA LYS A 168 -14.61 4.36 -0.03
C LYS A 168 -14.29 3.05 -0.73
N MET A 169 -14.49 1.95 -0.03
CA MET A 169 -14.24 0.61 -0.54
C MET A 169 -15.52 -0.22 -0.48
N ASN A 170 -15.84 -0.89 -1.59
CA ASN A 170 -16.94 -1.84 -1.68
C ASN A 170 -16.38 -3.16 -2.24
N GLU A 171 -16.78 -4.26 -1.67
CA GLU A 171 -16.34 -5.58 -2.09
C GLU A 171 -17.49 -6.59 -1.95
N ILE A 172 -17.57 -7.52 -2.90
CA ILE A 172 -18.41 -8.71 -2.84
C ILE A 172 -17.57 -9.91 -3.25
N GLY A 173 -17.71 -11.02 -2.54
CA GLY A 173 -16.88 -12.18 -2.86
C GLY A 173 -17.44 -13.49 -2.32
N VAL A 174 -16.72 -14.53 -2.70
CA VAL A 174 -16.96 -15.91 -2.25
C VAL A 174 -15.64 -16.44 -1.72
N LYS A 175 -15.70 -17.08 -0.55
CA LYS A 175 -14.59 -17.80 0.05
C LYS A 175 -14.95 -19.28 0.14
N TYR A 176 -14.03 -20.12 -0.31
CA TYR A 176 -14.05 -21.56 -0.05
C TYR A 176 -12.90 -21.89 0.89
N SER A 177 -13.21 -22.54 2.00
CA SER A 177 -12.21 -22.88 3.01
C SER A 177 -12.52 -24.26 3.56
N ASN A 178 -11.56 -25.15 3.48
CA ASN A 178 -11.57 -26.42 4.20
C ASN A 178 -10.31 -26.55 5.07
N LYS A 179 -10.08 -27.70 5.70
CA LYS A 179 -8.94 -27.91 6.60
C LYS A 179 -7.57 -27.65 5.96
N ASN A 180 -7.45 -27.78 4.64
CA ASN A 180 -6.17 -27.80 3.94
C ASN A 180 -6.03 -26.69 2.88
N PHE A 181 -7.14 -26.09 2.45
CA PHE A 181 -7.14 -25.19 1.27
C PHE A 181 -8.10 -24.01 1.48
N LEU A 182 -7.65 -22.83 1.06
CA LEU A 182 -8.42 -21.58 1.03
C LEU A 182 -8.38 -21.02 -0.38
N ALA A 183 -9.54 -20.66 -0.91
CA ALA A 183 -9.68 -19.87 -2.13
C ALA A 183 -10.63 -18.70 -1.89
N THR A 184 -10.32 -17.54 -2.44
CA THR A 184 -11.17 -16.35 -2.39
C THR A 184 -11.30 -15.77 -3.79
N LEU A 185 -12.51 -15.48 -4.22
CA LEU A 185 -12.81 -14.69 -5.42
C LEU A 185 -13.57 -13.45 -4.98
N ALA A 186 -13.06 -12.29 -5.33
CA ALA A 186 -13.61 -10.99 -4.96
C ALA A 186 -13.78 -10.08 -6.16
N LEU A 187 -14.85 -9.29 -6.17
CA LEU A 187 -15.06 -8.12 -7.02
C LEU A 187 -15.04 -6.90 -6.10
N PHE A 188 -14.26 -5.90 -6.46
CA PHE A 188 -14.13 -4.71 -5.63
C PHE A 188 -14.21 -3.42 -6.45
N LYS A 189 -14.58 -2.35 -5.76
CA LYS A 189 -14.57 -0.99 -6.28
C LYS A 189 -14.17 -0.03 -5.17
N ASN A 190 -13.07 0.70 -5.39
CA ASN A 190 -12.56 1.72 -4.49
C ASN A 190 -12.64 3.08 -5.16
N ARG A 191 -12.96 4.11 -4.38
CA ARG A 191 -12.87 5.50 -4.78
C ARG A 191 -12.02 6.23 -3.77
N GLU A 192 -10.95 6.84 -4.25
CA GLU A 192 -9.99 7.59 -3.48
C GLU A 192 -10.08 9.06 -3.85
N SER A 193 -10.27 9.92 -2.86
CA SER A 193 -10.18 11.36 -3.07
C SER A 193 -8.73 11.78 -3.27
N SER A 194 -8.51 12.77 -4.09
CA SER A 194 -7.20 13.37 -4.32
C SER A 194 -7.29 14.90 -4.31
N THR A 195 -6.17 15.54 -4.02
CA THR A 195 -6.06 16.99 -4.14
C THR A 195 -5.98 17.37 -5.61
N LEU A 196 -6.66 18.43 -6.02
CA LEU A 196 -6.57 19.01 -7.34
C LEU A 196 -6.50 20.55 -7.29
N ASN A 197 -5.96 21.13 -8.36
CA ASN A 197 -5.92 22.57 -8.57
C ASN A 197 -7.02 22.95 -9.56
N VAL A 198 -7.83 23.92 -9.18
CA VAL A 198 -8.83 24.54 -10.05
C VAL A 198 -8.26 25.89 -10.50
N TYR A 199 -7.77 25.95 -11.72
CA TYR A 199 -7.11 27.13 -12.27
C TYR A 199 -8.11 28.21 -12.65
N ASP A 200 -7.70 29.48 -12.49
CA ASP A 200 -8.49 30.64 -12.86
C ASP A 200 -8.29 30.94 -14.35
N ASP A 201 -9.38 30.96 -15.13
CA ASP A 201 -9.34 31.26 -16.57
C ASP A 201 -8.77 32.65 -16.89
N LYS A 202 -8.92 33.62 -15.96
CA LYS A 202 -8.44 34.99 -16.14
C LYS A 202 -6.99 35.19 -15.66
N LYS A 203 -6.51 34.31 -14.81
CA LYS A 203 -5.16 34.30 -14.23
C LYS A 203 -4.62 32.87 -14.24
N PRO A 204 -4.11 32.35 -15.37
CA PRO A 204 -3.75 30.94 -15.53
C PRO A 204 -2.73 30.40 -14.54
N ASP A 205 -1.93 31.27 -13.91
CA ASP A 205 -0.97 30.87 -12.88
C ASP A 205 -1.59 30.77 -11.48
N TRP A 206 -2.84 31.24 -11.30
CA TRP A 206 -3.53 31.20 -10.01
C TRP A 206 -4.58 30.11 -9.95
N TYR A 207 -4.74 29.48 -8.78
CA TYR A 207 -5.62 28.33 -8.59
C TYR A 207 -6.17 28.23 -7.17
N TRP A 208 -7.30 27.53 -7.05
CA TRP A 208 -7.84 27.04 -5.79
C TRP A 208 -7.41 25.58 -5.62
N VAL A 209 -6.97 25.21 -4.43
CA VAL A 209 -6.69 23.80 -4.08
C VAL A 209 -7.90 23.20 -3.38
N THR A 210 -8.38 22.05 -3.84
CA THR A 210 -9.52 21.34 -3.27
C THR A 210 -9.22 19.85 -3.09
N ASN A 211 -10.03 19.13 -2.29
CA ASN A 211 -9.98 17.68 -2.16
C ASN A 211 -11.01 16.98 -3.06
N ASP A 212 -11.49 17.64 -4.09
CA ASP A 212 -12.54 17.13 -4.97
C ASP A 212 -12.00 16.23 -6.10
N GLY A 213 -10.71 16.04 -6.20
CA GLY A 213 -10.11 15.08 -7.11
C GLY A 213 -10.56 13.66 -6.75
N GLU A 214 -10.70 12.80 -7.76
CA GLU A 214 -11.14 11.41 -7.56
C GLU A 214 -10.41 10.45 -8.48
N ASN A 215 -9.92 9.35 -7.91
CA ASN A 215 -9.46 8.17 -8.62
C ASN A 215 -10.39 6.99 -8.32
N GLU A 216 -10.71 6.20 -9.33
CA GLU A 216 -11.50 4.97 -9.21
C GLU A 216 -10.63 3.76 -9.53
N TYR A 217 -10.75 2.72 -8.71
CA TYR A 217 -10.10 1.43 -8.85
C TYR A 217 -11.16 0.35 -8.75
N LYS A 218 -11.33 -0.46 -9.77
CA LYS A 218 -12.27 -1.58 -9.76
C LYS A 218 -11.62 -2.81 -10.35
N GLY A 219 -11.95 -3.95 -9.82
CA GLY A 219 -11.27 -5.17 -10.26
C GLY A 219 -11.89 -6.44 -9.76
N ILE A 220 -11.22 -7.50 -10.17
CA ILE A 220 -11.48 -8.88 -9.74
C ILE A 220 -10.17 -9.46 -9.21
N GLU A 221 -10.24 -10.13 -8.08
CA GLU A 221 -9.12 -10.81 -7.46
C GLU A 221 -9.49 -12.26 -7.16
N LEU A 222 -8.58 -13.17 -7.52
CA LEU A 222 -8.60 -14.57 -7.13
C LEU A 222 -7.35 -14.85 -6.29
N SER A 223 -7.50 -15.42 -5.12
CA SER A 223 -6.39 -15.92 -4.31
C SER A 223 -6.61 -17.35 -3.90
N VAL A 224 -5.52 -18.11 -3.85
CA VAL A 224 -5.52 -19.53 -3.43
C VAL A 224 -4.33 -19.80 -2.53
N ASN A 225 -4.54 -20.62 -1.51
CA ASN A 225 -3.46 -21.07 -0.63
C ASN A 225 -3.84 -22.39 0.03
N GLY A 226 -2.97 -23.38 -0.04
CA GLY A 226 -3.17 -24.63 0.70
C GLY A 226 -2.58 -25.87 0.06
N ALA A 227 -2.85 -27.01 0.65
CA ALA A 227 -2.44 -28.31 0.16
C ALA A 227 -3.32 -28.74 -1.02
N ILE A 228 -2.70 -29.06 -2.15
CA ILE A 228 -3.37 -29.56 -3.37
C ILE A 228 -3.17 -31.07 -3.54
N ALA A 229 -2.19 -31.65 -2.86
CA ALA A 229 -1.91 -33.07 -2.77
C ALA A 229 -1.08 -33.35 -1.50
N ASP A 230 -0.86 -34.64 -1.20
CA ASP A 230 0.10 -35.04 -0.17
C ASP A 230 1.47 -34.46 -0.47
N LYS A 231 2.15 -33.78 0.33
CA LYS A 231 3.46 -33.12 0.14
C LYS A 231 3.46 -31.88 -0.78
N TRP A 232 2.34 -31.49 -1.41
CA TRP A 232 2.29 -30.35 -2.31
C TRP A 232 1.36 -29.27 -1.78
N ASN A 233 1.89 -28.05 -1.64
CA ASN A 233 1.10 -26.86 -1.38
C ASN A 233 1.22 -25.91 -2.57
N ALA A 234 0.09 -25.32 -2.95
CA ALA A 234 0.03 -24.24 -3.93
C ALA A 234 -0.37 -22.95 -3.23
N PHE A 235 0.16 -21.84 -3.70
CA PHE A 235 -0.29 -20.50 -3.34
C PHE A 235 -0.21 -19.58 -4.55
N GLY A 236 -1.08 -18.61 -4.60
CA GLY A 236 -1.05 -17.65 -5.69
C GLY A 236 -2.22 -16.70 -5.69
N GLY A 237 -2.17 -15.77 -6.62
CA GLY A 237 -3.22 -14.80 -6.83
C GLY A 237 -3.18 -14.28 -8.26
N LEU A 238 -4.34 -13.90 -8.74
CA LEU A 238 -4.56 -13.19 -10.00
C LEU A 238 -5.35 -11.94 -9.67
N MET A 239 -4.94 -10.79 -10.19
CA MET A 239 -5.68 -9.54 -10.07
C MET A 239 -5.80 -8.88 -11.44
N TYR A 240 -7.03 -8.59 -11.83
CA TYR A 240 -7.32 -7.66 -12.90
C TYR A 240 -7.86 -6.36 -12.28
N LEU A 241 -7.19 -5.24 -12.56
CA LEU A 241 -7.48 -3.94 -11.96
C LEU A 241 -7.63 -2.89 -13.07
N ASP A 242 -8.82 -2.34 -13.20
CA ASP A 242 -9.11 -1.19 -14.04
C ASP A 242 -9.07 0.07 -13.17
N THR A 243 -8.19 1.01 -13.53
CA THR A 243 -8.01 2.26 -12.83
C THR A 243 -8.43 3.43 -13.70
N LYS A 244 -9.06 4.42 -13.11
CA LYS A 244 -9.49 5.62 -13.82
C LYS A 244 -9.31 6.86 -12.97
N ARG A 245 -8.71 7.88 -13.51
CA ARG A 245 -8.79 9.24 -13.00
C ARG A 245 -10.15 9.80 -13.36
N VAL A 246 -10.98 10.05 -12.36
CA VAL A 246 -12.36 10.49 -12.55
C VAL A 246 -12.45 11.99 -12.62
N LYS A 247 -11.68 12.67 -11.73
CA LYS A 247 -11.64 14.12 -11.65
C LYS A 247 -10.22 14.60 -11.39
N THR A 248 -9.68 15.39 -12.30
CA THR A 248 -8.30 15.92 -12.27
C THR A 248 -8.29 17.43 -12.49
N ASP A 249 -7.12 18.05 -12.40
CA ASP A 249 -6.91 19.49 -12.62
C ASP A 249 -7.52 19.92 -13.97
N ASN A 250 -8.54 20.75 -13.94
CA ASN A 250 -9.33 21.21 -15.10
C ASN A 250 -9.74 20.09 -16.08
N GLY A 251 -9.88 18.85 -15.58
CA GLY A 251 -10.26 17.69 -16.40
C GLY A 251 -9.19 17.18 -17.35
N THR A 252 -7.97 17.70 -17.28
CA THR A 252 -6.89 17.42 -18.26
C THR A 252 -6.58 15.94 -18.41
N TYR A 253 -6.69 15.18 -17.33
CA TYR A 253 -6.40 13.74 -17.30
C TYR A 253 -7.62 12.88 -16.96
N ASP A 254 -8.83 13.44 -17.10
CA ASP A 254 -10.05 12.68 -16.86
C ASP A 254 -10.18 11.51 -17.85
N GLY A 255 -10.48 10.34 -17.32
CA GLY A 255 -10.58 9.12 -18.12
C GLY A 255 -9.26 8.33 -18.26
N TYR A 256 -8.11 8.94 -18.00
CA TYR A 256 -6.81 8.26 -18.05
C TYR A 256 -6.62 7.27 -16.91
N ARG A 257 -5.76 6.30 -17.13
CA ARG A 257 -5.36 5.36 -16.07
C ARG A 257 -4.47 6.02 -15.03
N VAL A 258 -4.47 5.46 -13.83
CA VAL A 258 -3.53 5.87 -12.78
C VAL A 258 -2.14 5.30 -13.11
N GLY A 259 -1.13 6.16 -13.16
CA GLY A 259 0.24 5.77 -13.47
C GLY A 259 0.86 4.85 -12.43
N GLY A 260 1.74 3.95 -12.85
CA GLY A 260 2.44 3.00 -11.99
C GLY A 260 1.63 1.76 -11.61
N ILE A 261 0.42 1.58 -12.14
CA ILE A 261 -0.49 0.48 -11.79
C ILE A 261 -0.80 -0.39 -13.01
N PRO A 262 -0.31 -1.63 -13.08
CA PRO A 262 -0.62 -2.54 -14.17
C PRO A 262 -2.06 -3.07 -14.06
N ARG A 263 -2.69 -3.35 -15.22
CA ARG A 263 -4.05 -3.94 -15.25
C ARG A 263 -4.09 -5.39 -14.78
N PHE A 264 -3.03 -6.12 -14.98
CA PHE A 264 -3.01 -7.54 -14.65
C PHE A 264 -1.73 -7.91 -13.90
N ASN A 265 -1.90 -8.56 -12.78
CA ASN A 265 -0.84 -9.12 -11.96
C ASN A 265 -1.15 -10.57 -11.63
N ALA A 266 -0.14 -11.41 -11.62
CA ALA A 266 -0.28 -12.80 -11.24
C ALA A 266 0.92 -13.27 -10.43
N VAL A 267 0.66 -14.08 -9.41
CA VAL A 267 1.65 -14.83 -8.65
C VAL A 267 1.21 -16.27 -8.60
N ALA A 268 2.10 -17.21 -8.91
CA ALA A 268 1.87 -18.63 -8.74
C ALA A 268 3.08 -19.25 -8.07
N GLY A 269 2.85 -20.03 -7.03
CA GLY A 269 3.90 -20.70 -6.29
C GLY A 269 3.52 -22.12 -5.90
N LEU A 270 4.52 -22.99 -5.91
CA LEU A 270 4.44 -24.37 -5.50
C LEU A 270 5.49 -24.66 -4.43
N GLN A 271 5.08 -25.36 -3.39
CA GLN A 271 5.96 -25.85 -2.37
C GLN A 271 5.84 -27.38 -2.34
N TYR A 272 6.99 -28.07 -2.46
CA TYR A 272 7.10 -29.51 -2.33
C TYR A 272 7.82 -29.87 -1.04
N LYS A 273 7.20 -30.70 -0.21
CA LYS A 273 7.73 -31.21 1.07
C LYS A 273 7.91 -32.71 0.98
N PRO A 274 9.07 -33.21 0.46
CA PRO A 274 9.30 -34.66 0.36
C PRO A 274 9.27 -35.35 1.72
N ASN A 275 9.68 -34.65 2.78
CA ASN A 275 9.65 -35.06 4.18
C ASN A 275 9.45 -33.85 5.10
N ASN A 276 9.48 -34.05 6.42
CA ASN A 276 9.23 -33.00 7.41
C ASN A 276 10.36 -31.96 7.51
N ASP A 277 11.55 -32.30 7.03
CA ASP A 277 12.75 -31.48 7.20
C ASP A 277 13.05 -30.65 5.95
N LEU A 278 12.72 -31.14 4.77
CA LEU A 278 13.03 -30.52 3.49
C LEU A 278 11.79 -29.91 2.85
N SER A 279 11.92 -28.69 2.37
CA SER A 279 10.91 -28.00 1.59
C SER A 279 11.55 -27.28 0.41
N LEU A 280 11.05 -27.52 -0.79
CA LEU A 280 11.45 -26.87 -2.02
C LEU A 280 10.34 -25.88 -2.42
N LEU A 281 10.72 -24.71 -2.91
CA LEU A 281 9.81 -23.65 -3.34
C LEU A 281 10.14 -23.24 -4.77
N ALA A 282 9.12 -23.10 -5.60
CA ALA A 282 9.18 -22.40 -6.88
C ALA A 282 8.07 -21.37 -6.96
N ARG A 283 8.37 -20.19 -7.48
CA ARG A 283 7.41 -19.09 -7.63
C ARG A 283 7.62 -18.39 -8.96
N ALA A 284 6.54 -18.05 -9.64
CA ALA A 284 6.50 -17.16 -10.79
C ALA A 284 5.70 -15.89 -10.43
N VAL A 285 6.19 -14.73 -10.86
CA VAL A 285 5.51 -13.43 -10.70
C VAL A 285 5.42 -12.79 -12.08
N TYR A 286 4.21 -12.51 -12.51
CA TYR A 286 3.92 -11.76 -13.73
C TYR A 286 3.35 -10.39 -13.39
N VAL A 287 3.87 -9.35 -14.04
CA VAL A 287 3.36 -7.98 -13.99
C VAL A 287 3.06 -7.54 -15.41
N GLY A 288 1.83 -7.11 -15.64
CA GLY A 288 1.36 -6.64 -16.94
C GLY A 288 1.99 -5.30 -17.36
N PRO A 289 1.71 -4.84 -18.59
CA PRO A 289 2.13 -3.52 -19.02
C PRO A 289 1.63 -2.45 -18.06
N THR A 290 2.53 -1.55 -17.67
CA THR A 290 2.29 -0.57 -16.61
C THR A 290 2.37 0.84 -17.16
N PRO A 291 1.29 1.65 -17.09
CA PRO A 291 1.31 3.02 -17.59
C PRO A 291 2.25 3.89 -16.74
N ILE A 292 2.96 4.78 -17.40
CA ILE A 292 3.71 5.87 -16.76
C ILE A 292 2.82 7.11 -16.80
N PHE A 293 2.83 7.87 -15.73
CA PHE A 293 2.09 9.12 -15.70
C PHE A 293 2.59 10.10 -16.77
N PRO A 294 1.75 10.59 -17.70
CA PRO A 294 2.17 11.54 -18.71
C PRO A 294 2.52 12.89 -18.06
N ALA A 295 3.73 13.39 -18.33
CA ALA A 295 4.22 14.65 -17.76
C ALA A 295 3.53 15.89 -18.36
N SER A 296 3.09 15.88 -19.63
CA SER A 296 2.55 17.09 -20.28
C SER A 296 1.65 16.88 -21.49
N ASN A 297 1.63 15.70 -22.14
CA ASN A 297 1.05 15.57 -23.47
C ASN A 297 -0.11 14.59 -23.59
N ALA A 298 -0.67 14.11 -22.49
CA ALA A 298 -1.75 13.12 -22.48
C ALA A 298 -1.45 11.80 -23.24
N ILE A 299 -0.19 11.53 -23.58
CA ILE A 299 0.24 10.27 -24.18
C ILE A 299 0.54 9.29 -23.04
N GLU A 300 -0.21 8.19 -22.97
CA GLU A 300 0.09 7.09 -22.06
C GLU A 300 1.28 6.28 -22.60
N TRP A 301 2.42 6.38 -21.93
CA TRP A 301 3.55 5.48 -22.13
C TRP A 301 3.39 4.27 -21.21
N GLU A 302 3.78 3.10 -21.67
CA GLU A 302 3.75 1.89 -20.86
C GLU A 302 5.12 1.25 -20.76
N VAL A 303 5.44 0.78 -19.56
CA VAL A 303 6.55 -0.16 -19.34
C VAL A 303 6.08 -1.54 -19.77
N PRO A 304 6.85 -2.29 -20.57
CA PRO A 304 6.49 -3.65 -20.97
C PRO A 304 6.29 -4.59 -19.79
N SER A 305 5.44 -5.59 -19.98
CA SER A 305 5.24 -6.66 -19.00
C SER A 305 6.51 -7.46 -18.77
N TYR A 306 6.60 -8.07 -17.59
CA TYR A 306 7.69 -8.97 -17.28
C TYR A 306 7.20 -10.16 -16.43
N THR A 307 8.02 -11.24 -16.47
CA THR A 307 7.86 -12.39 -15.59
C THR A 307 9.19 -12.69 -14.93
N THR A 308 9.16 -12.90 -13.62
CA THR A 308 10.31 -13.38 -12.85
C THR A 308 10.02 -14.75 -12.25
N PHE A 309 11.06 -15.54 -12.05
CA PHE A 309 10.99 -16.83 -11.39
C PHE A 309 11.92 -16.83 -10.19
N ASP A 310 11.45 -17.39 -9.10
CA ASP A 310 12.21 -17.56 -7.87
C ASP A 310 12.21 -19.02 -7.48
N ALA A 311 13.31 -19.47 -6.87
CA ALA A 311 13.43 -20.82 -6.32
C ALA A 311 14.05 -20.78 -4.94
N GLY A 312 13.66 -21.72 -4.09
CA GLY A 312 14.17 -21.78 -2.72
C GLY A 312 14.16 -23.17 -2.12
N ILE A 313 14.99 -23.34 -1.12
CA ILE A 313 15.11 -24.54 -0.32
C ILE A 313 15.11 -24.15 1.16
N ASN A 314 14.34 -24.86 1.97
CA ASN A 314 14.41 -24.80 3.43
C ASN A 314 14.73 -26.19 3.95
N TYR A 315 15.67 -26.24 4.89
CA TYR A 315 16.09 -27.47 5.54
C TYR A 315 16.10 -27.29 7.06
N LYS A 316 15.35 -28.14 7.76
CA LYS A 316 15.34 -28.19 9.22
C LYS A 316 16.37 -29.22 9.68
N THR A 317 17.16 -28.87 10.67
CA THR A 317 18.17 -29.73 11.27
C THR A 317 18.36 -29.38 12.74
N GLN A 318 19.32 -30.03 13.40
CA GLN A 318 19.70 -29.71 14.78
C GLN A 318 21.24 -29.53 14.85
N ILE A 319 21.67 -28.51 15.55
CA ILE A 319 23.07 -28.28 15.89
C ILE A 319 23.17 -28.28 17.41
N ASN A 320 23.91 -29.24 17.98
CA ASN A 320 24.03 -29.43 19.43
C ASN A 320 22.67 -29.53 20.15
N LYS A 321 21.68 -30.25 19.57
CA LYS A 321 20.30 -30.39 20.04
C LYS A 321 19.45 -29.12 19.90
N MET A 322 19.97 -28.03 19.39
CA MET A 322 19.24 -26.81 19.14
C MET A 322 18.63 -26.89 17.72
N PRO A 323 17.29 -26.75 17.59
CA PRO A 323 16.64 -26.74 16.28
C PRO A 323 17.14 -25.58 15.42
N VAL A 324 17.47 -25.88 14.17
CA VAL A 324 17.98 -24.90 13.20
C VAL A 324 17.23 -25.04 11.89
N LYS A 325 16.75 -23.93 11.34
CA LYS A 325 16.20 -23.86 9.99
C LYS A 325 17.16 -23.09 9.08
N LEU A 326 17.69 -23.78 8.08
CA LEU A 326 18.52 -23.21 7.03
C LEU A 326 17.63 -22.90 5.83
N SER A 327 17.78 -21.71 5.24
CA SER A 327 17.04 -21.29 4.06
C SER A 327 17.98 -20.71 3.02
N ALA A 328 17.82 -21.12 1.76
CA ALA A 328 18.48 -20.55 0.61
C ALA A 328 17.43 -20.16 -0.44
N MET A 329 17.46 -18.92 -0.90
CA MET A 329 16.55 -18.39 -1.91
C MET A 329 17.34 -17.76 -3.05
N CYS A 330 16.87 -17.97 -4.27
CA CYS A 330 17.31 -17.25 -5.45
C CYS A 330 16.12 -16.50 -6.03
N TYR A 331 16.16 -15.19 -5.97
CA TYR A 331 15.17 -14.30 -6.59
C TYR A 331 15.62 -13.95 -8.00
N ASN A 332 14.64 -13.76 -8.90
CA ASN A 332 14.89 -13.49 -10.32
C ASN A 332 15.88 -14.52 -10.92
N LEU A 333 15.55 -15.80 -10.79
CA LEU A 333 16.41 -16.94 -11.16
C LEU A 333 16.94 -16.87 -12.60
N THR A 334 16.13 -16.34 -13.51
CA THR A 334 16.48 -16.18 -14.94
C THR A 334 17.36 -14.95 -15.21
N GLY A 335 17.54 -14.06 -14.21
CA GLY A 335 18.28 -12.81 -14.39
C GLY A 335 17.59 -11.85 -15.37
N LYS A 336 16.24 -11.80 -15.34
CA LYS A 336 15.47 -10.91 -16.21
C LYS A 336 15.68 -9.45 -15.82
N ASP A 337 16.11 -8.64 -16.77
CA ASP A 337 16.13 -7.17 -16.62
C ASP A 337 14.77 -6.59 -17.04
N TYR A 338 14.26 -5.68 -16.23
CA TYR A 338 12.98 -5.01 -16.48
C TYR A 338 12.95 -3.64 -15.80
N TRP A 339 12.02 -2.80 -16.26
CA TRP A 339 11.74 -1.52 -15.63
C TRP A 339 10.52 -1.62 -14.74
N ILE A 340 10.55 -0.88 -13.64
CA ILE A 340 9.42 -0.71 -12.73
C ILE A 340 8.96 0.72 -12.87
N ALA A 341 7.68 0.93 -13.23
CA ALA A 341 7.07 2.24 -13.23
C ALA A 341 6.61 2.60 -11.80
N TYR A 342 6.94 3.79 -11.36
CA TYR A 342 6.47 4.34 -10.10
C TYR A 342 6.04 5.81 -10.32
N GLY A 343 4.73 6.05 -10.39
CA GLY A 343 4.19 7.36 -10.75
C GLY A 343 4.73 7.83 -12.11
N SER A 344 5.51 8.91 -12.11
CA SER A 344 6.18 9.46 -13.30
C SER A 344 7.62 8.98 -13.49
N GLY A 345 8.12 8.15 -12.58
CA GLY A 345 9.51 7.66 -12.58
C GLY A 345 9.65 6.22 -13.03
N LEU A 346 10.88 5.86 -13.42
CA LEU A 346 11.29 4.51 -13.74
C LEU A 346 12.40 4.07 -12.81
N HIS A 347 12.32 2.84 -12.32
CA HIS A 347 13.37 2.18 -11.55
C HIS A 347 13.84 0.93 -12.28
N LEU A 348 15.13 0.66 -12.17
CA LEU A 348 15.69 -0.62 -12.66
C LEU A 348 15.26 -1.77 -11.74
N SER A 349 15.06 -2.93 -12.33
CA SER A 349 14.81 -4.17 -11.61
C SER A 349 15.93 -4.55 -10.66
N SER A 350 15.61 -5.32 -9.63
CA SER A 350 16.62 -6.02 -8.85
C SER A 350 17.24 -7.14 -9.70
N PRO A 351 18.58 -7.28 -9.71
CA PRO A 351 19.25 -8.36 -10.41
C PRO A 351 18.95 -9.71 -9.74
N ARG A 352 19.42 -10.81 -10.34
CA ARG A 352 19.43 -12.11 -9.67
C ARG A 352 20.09 -11.99 -8.30
N THR A 353 19.35 -12.36 -7.26
CA THR A 353 19.78 -12.16 -5.88
C THR A 353 19.70 -13.47 -5.11
N PHE A 354 20.79 -13.82 -4.44
CA PHE A 354 20.86 -14.98 -3.54
C PHE A 354 20.75 -14.51 -2.09
N MET A 355 19.89 -15.17 -1.32
CA MET A 355 19.73 -14.93 0.11
C MET A 355 19.90 -16.24 0.87
N LEU A 356 20.78 -16.23 1.86
CA LEU A 356 20.98 -17.34 2.78
C LEU A 356 20.59 -16.88 4.17
N SER A 357 19.88 -17.72 4.92
CA SER A 357 19.52 -17.45 6.31
C SER A 357 19.57 -18.71 7.17
N ALA A 358 19.89 -18.51 8.45
CA ALA A 358 19.83 -19.54 9.48
C ALA A 358 19.02 -18.98 10.65
N GLN A 359 17.97 -19.71 11.06
CA GLN A 359 17.14 -19.40 12.22
C GLN A 359 17.44 -20.45 13.30
N PHE A 360 17.71 -19.97 14.48
CA PHE A 360 17.97 -20.80 15.68
C PHE A 360 16.82 -20.60 16.65
N ASP A 361 16.20 -21.70 17.09
CA ASP A 361 15.16 -21.67 18.12
C ASP A 361 15.84 -21.94 19.48
N LEU A 362 15.96 -20.88 20.30
CA LEU A 362 16.67 -20.87 21.58
C LEU A 362 15.78 -21.32 22.73
#